data_3d940e8272a86aa0c5397c82855298ca
#
_entry.id   3d940e8272a86aa0c5397c82855298ca
#
_cell.length_a   1.000
_cell.length_b   1.000
_cell.length_c   1.000
_cell.angle_alpha   90.00
_cell.angle_beta   90.00
_cell.angle_gamma   90.00
#
_symmetry.space_group_name_H-M   'P 1'
#
loop_
_entity.id
_entity.type
_entity.pdbx_description
1 polymer ?
#
loop_
_entity_poly.entity_id
_entity_poly.type
_entity_poly.pdbx_seq_one_letter_code
_entity_poly.pdbx_strand_id
1 'polypeptide(L)'
;MAKFVDRVVVHATAGAGGNGCASVHREKFKPLGGPDGGNGGRGGSVVLVVDPGVHTLLDFHHRPHATARNGKQGQGGFKAGANADDLELAVPDGTVVLSPEGKILADLVGPGTRYVAAEGGRGGLGNAALASAARKAPGFALLGEPGSTCDLVLELRSIADVGLVGFPSAGKSSLVAALSAARPKIADYPFTTLVPQLGVVTAGEEVFTVADVPGLIPGASEGRGLGLDFLRHIERCAVLVHVVDCATFEPGRDPVADVQALEDELARYTPALGGLLADRPRLVALNKLDVPDARELADMVRAELVERFGWPVYEISTATRQGLRELTFAMAEQVREHRAAQPFVEPTRVVLRPTAVDDAGFTVEADPELPGGFIVRGGRPERWIRQTNFENDEAVGYLGDRLARLGVEEALAGAGATPGCPVTIGDVTFDWEPSTPAGVAVMLSGRGTDRRLDQTSRASASDRLAARIDRRRHRTDEELLTGAAEDEE
;
A
#
# COMPACT_ATOMS: atom_id res chain seq x y z
N MET A 1 24.58 4.69 -12.95
CA MET A 1 23.91 3.71 -13.84
C MET A 1 22.55 3.39 -13.22
N ALA A 2 21.46 3.75 -13.88
CA ALA A 2 20.12 3.48 -13.39
C ALA A 2 19.87 1.96 -13.38
N LYS A 3 19.55 1.40 -12.23
CA LYS A 3 19.20 -0.01 -12.06
C LYS A 3 17.68 -0.11 -12.16
N PHE A 4 17.16 -0.93 -13.07
CA PHE A 4 15.71 -1.17 -13.13
C PHE A 4 15.30 -2.04 -11.93
N VAL A 5 14.27 -1.62 -11.21
CA VAL A 5 13.72 -2.33 -10.06
C VAL A 5 12.24 -2.55 -10.30
N ASP A 6 11.84 -3.81 -10.37
CA ASP A 6 10.49 -4.30 -10.65
C ASP A 6 9.74 -4.82 -9.41
N ARG A 7 10.49 -5.13 -8.35
CA ARG A 7 9.93 -5.58 -7.08
C ARG A 7 10.70 -4.96 -5.91
N VAL A 8 9.97 -4.44 -4.94
CA VAL A 8 10.53 -3.77 -3.75
C VAL A 8 9.62 -3.96 -2.55
N VAL A 9 10.23 -4.04 -1.36
CA VAL A 9 9.50 -3.98 -0.09
C VAL A 9 9.47 -2.54 0.38
N VAL A 10 8.29 -2.07 0.78
CA VAL A 10 8.08 -0.73 1.33
C VAL A 10 7.50 -0.85 2.72
N HIS A 11 8.17 -0.22 3.68
CA HIS A 11 7.73 -0.12 5.07
C HIS A 11 6.98 1.20 5.25
N ALA A 12 5.65 1.15 5.22
CA ALA A 12 4.80 2.32 5.34
C ALA A 12 4.41 2.55 6.80
N THR A 13 4.68 3.74 7.31
CA THR A 13 4.31 4.17 8.65
C THR A 13 3.51 5.46 8.54
N ALA A 14 2.23 5.41 8.88
CA ALA A 14 1.40 6.60 8.92
C ALA A 14 1.66 7.43 10.18
N GLY A 15 1.36 8.72 10.10
CA GLY A 15 1.52 9.64 11.22
C GLY A 15 0.52 9.37 12.34
N ALA A 16 0.95 9.50 13.59
CA ALA A 16 0.06 9.48 14.73
C ALA A 16 -0.81 10.75 14.80
N GLY A 17 -2.01 10.62 15.34
CA GLY A 17 -2.84 11.76 15.69
C GLY A 17 -2.23 12.57 16.83
N GLY A 18 -2.44 13.88 16.81
CA GLY A 18 -2.05 14.76 17.93
C GLY A 18 -2.93 14.54 19.15
N ASN A 19 -2.39 14.70 20.34
CA ASN A 19 -3.18 14.61 21.58
C ASN A 19 -4.14 15.80 21.70
N GLY A 20 -5.30 15.58 22.32
CA GLY A 20 -6.16 16.65 22.76
C GLY A 20 -5.51 17.46 23.91
N CYS A 21 -6.00 18.66 24.13
CA CYS A 21 -5.54 19.54 25.21
C CYS A 21 -6.55 19.55 26.35
N ALA A 22 -6.06 19.47 27.57
CA ALA A 22 -6.86 19.73 28.78
C ALA A 22 -6.48 21.10 29.34
N SER A 23 -7.25 22.11 29.04
CA SER A 23 -7.05 23.47 29.57
C SER A 23 -8.36 24.12 30.00
N VAL A 24 -8.26 25.10 30.85
CA VAL A 24 -9.39 25.88 31.38
C VAL A 24 -9.17 27.33 31.05
N HIS A 25 -10.17 27.96 30.50
CA HIS A 25 -10.13 29.39 30.19
C HIS A 25 -9.93 30.23 31.45
N ARG A 26 -8.94 31.08 31.42
CA ARG A 26 -8.61 31.97 32.54
C ARG A 26 -8.62 33.41 32.05
N GLU A 27 -9.60 34.15 32.54
CA GLU A 27 -9.66 35.61 32.36
C GLU A 27 -9.63 36.32 33.73
N LYS A 28 -9.13 37.53 33.71
CA LYS A 28 -9.15 38.42 34.91
C LYS A 28 -10.63 38.61 35.30
N PHE A 29 -10.97 38.32 36.56
CA PHE A 29 -12.31 38.37 37.14
C PHE A 29 -13.30 37.27 36.70
N LYS A 30 -12.85 36.22 35.97
CA LYS A 30 -13.66 35.01 35.70
C LYS A 30 -12.97 33.75 36.24
N PRO A 31 -13.08 33.45 37.54
CA PRO A 31 -12.34 32.36 38.17
C PRO A 31 -12.83 30.95 37.69
N LEU A 32 -14.04 30.85 37.13
CA LEU A 32 -14.65 29.61 36.63
C LEU A 32 -14.86 29.69 35.10
N GLY A 33 -13.82 29.99 34.35
CA GLY A 33 -13.85 29.83 32.90
C GLY A 33 -13.95 28.34 32.53
N GLY A 34 -14.86 27.96 31.67
CA GLY A 34 -15.08 26.57 31.26
C GLY A 34 -13.86 25.92 30.58
N PRO A 35 -13.95 24.64 30.23
CA PRO A 35 -12.90 23.94 29.49
C PRO A 35 -12.73 24.58 28.10
N ASP A 36 -11.50 24.84 27.71
CA ASP A 36 -11.16 25.50 26.44
C ASP A 36 -10.07 24.76 25.62
N GLY A 37 -9.76 23.54 26.03
CA GLY A 37 -8.80 22.70 25.32
C GLY A 37 -9.30 22.22 23.97
N GLY A 38 -8.51 22.50 22.91
CA GLY A 38 -8.80 22.09 21.56
C GLY A 38 -8.45 20.63 21.25
N ASN A 39 -8.99 20.10 20.18
CA ASN A 39 -8.70 18.74 19.71
C ASN A 39 -7.33 18.66 19.06
N GLY A 40 -6.70 17.50 19.10
CA GLY A 40 -5.51 17.20 18.30
C GLY A 40 -5.84 17.06 16.80
N GLY A 41 -4.84 17.31 15.95
CA GLY A 41 -4.94 17.11 14.50
C GLY A 41 -4.78 15.65 14.10
N ARG A 42 -5.30 15.27 12.93
CA ARG A 42 -5.10 13.95 12.31
C ARG A 42 -3.66 13.78 11.85
N GLY A 43 -3.08 12.59 11.99
CA GLY A 43 -1.83 12.20 11.35
C GLY A 43 -2.01 12.01 9.84
N GLY A 44 -0.94 12.19 9.07
CA GLY A 44 -0.94 11.95 7.63
C GLY A 44 -0.98 10.46 7.30
N SER A 45 -1.70 10.10 6.25
CA SER A 45 -1.68 8.75 5.69
C SER A 45 -0.53 8.59 4.70
N VAL A 46 -0.11 7.35 4.42
CA VAL A 46 0.78 7.02 3.31
C VAL A 46 -0.08 6.53 2.16
N VAL A 47 0.02 7.20 1.01
CA VAL A 47 -0.83 6.93 -0.16
C VAL A 47 0.05 6.68 -1.37
N LEU A 48 -0.14 5.54 -2.02
CA LEU A 48 0.44 5.25 -3.33
C LEU A 48 -0.41 5.91 -4.41
N VAL A 49 0.21 6.59 -5.36
CA VAL A 49 -0.48 7.30 -6.46
C VAL A 49 0.20 6.95 -7.77
N VAL A 50 -0.58 6.53 -8.77
CA VAL A 50 -0.05 6.26 -10.10
C VAL A 50 0.32 7.57 -10.78
N ASP A 51 1.60 7.69 -11.15
CA ASP A 51 2.15 8.82 -11.89
C ASP A 51 2.72 8.33 -13.24
N PRO A 52 2.20 8.82 -14.38
CA PRO A 52 2.70 8.46 -15.70
C PRO A 52 4.18 8.82 -15.94
N GLY A 53 4.71 9.78 -15.19
CA GLY A 53 6.12 10.17 -15.27
C GLY A 53 7.08 9.21 -14.54
N VAL A 54 6.57 8.26 -13.78
CA VAL A 54 7.36 7.27 -13.04
C VAL A 54 7.32 5.93 -13.75
N HIS A 55 8.50 5.38 -14.10
CA HIS A 55 8.63 4.14 -14.90
C HIS A 55 9.34 3.01 -14.16
N THR A 56 9.77 3.21 -12.92
CA THR A 56 10.54 2.23 -12.15
C THR A 56 10.29 2.39 -10.66
N LEU A 57 10.45 1.30 -9.92
CA LEU A 57 10.36 1.30 -8.45
C LEU A 57 11.71 1.59 -7.77
N LEU A 58 12.69 2.15 -8.52
CA LEU A 58 14.06 2.37 -8.04
C LEU A 58 14.13 3.29 -6.81
N ASP A 59 13.29 4.31 -6.73
CA ASP A 59 13.27 5.25 -5.61
C ASP A 59 12.93 4.53 -4.30
N PHE A 60 12.01 3.56 -4.35
CA PHE A 60 11.67 2.74 -3.18
C PHE A 60 12.79 1.77 -2.78
N HIS A 61 13.60 1.31 -3.75
CA HIS A 61 14.78 0.49 -3.44
C HIS A 61 15.81 1.28 -2.62
N HIS A 62 15.96 2.58 -2.90
CA HIS A 62 16.87 3.45 -2.17
C HIS A 62 16.27 3.98 -0.87
N ARG A 63 14.94 4.13 -0.81
CA ARG A 63 14.20 4.67 0.32
C ARG A 63 13.00 3.78 0.66
N PRO A 64 13.22 2.59 1.25
CA PRO A 64 12.16 1.64 1.54
C PRO A 64 11.23 2.08 2.67
N HIS A 65 11.66 3.02 3.51
CA HIS A 65 10.87 3.51 4.64
C HIS A 65 10.12 4.79 4.26
N ALA A 66 8.80 4.72 4.28
CA ALA A 66 7.90 5.83 4.02
C ALA A 66 7.17 6.22 5.31
N THR A 67 7.51 7.37 5.89
CA THR A 67 6.91 7.82 7.15
C THR A 67 6.18 9.14 6.95
N ALA A 68 4.87 9.15 7.19
CA ALA A 68 4.05 10.34 7.15
C ALA A 68 4.17 11.15 8.46
N ARG A 69 3.81 12.43 8.41
CA ARG A 69 3.93 13.34 9.55
C ARG A 69 2.81 13.11 10.56
N ASN A 70 3.13 13.36 11.84
CA ASN A 70 2.15 13.32 12.92
C ASN A 70 1.27 14.58 12.90
N GLY A 71 0.02 14.44 13.36
CA GLY A 71 -0.86 15.57 13.66
C GLY A 71 -0.35 16.40 14.82
N LYS A 72 -0.64 17.70 14.81
CA LYS A 72 -0.24 18.58 15.91
C LYS A 72 -1.19 18.44 17.09
N GLN A 73 -0.63 18.63 18.28
CA GLN A 73 -1.39 18.64 19.54
C GLN A 73 -2.36 19.83 19.58
N GLY A 74 -3.54 19.63 20.20
CA GLY A 74 -4.46 20.70 20.54
C GLY A 74 -3.87 21.66 21.57
N GLN A 75 -4.37 22.87 21.62
CA GLN A 75 -3.94 23.93 22.54
C GLN A 75 -5.14 24.55 23.26
N GLY A 76 -4.87 25.33 24.31
CA GLY A 76 -5.88 26.12 24.98
C GLY A 76 -6.50 27.18 24.07
N GLY A 77 -7.63 27.77 24.51
CA GLY A 77 -8.35 28.77 23.75
C GLY A 77 -9.08 28.18 22.53
N PHE A 78 -9.56 26.95 22.62
CA PHE A 78 -10.26 26.18 21.57
C PHE A 78 -9.42 25.95 20.30
N LYS A 79 -8.10 26.10 20.37
CA LYS A 79 -7.23 25.91 19.20
C LYS A 79 -7.00 24.44 18.92
N ALA A 80 -7.61 23.94 17.82
CA ALA A 80 -7.33 22.60 17.33
C ALA A 80 -5.90 22.50 16.78
N GLY A 81 -5.29 21.35 16.97
CA GLY A 81 -4.04 20.99 16.31
C GLY A 81 -4.22 20.88 14.79
N ALA A 82 -3.22 21.31 14.04
CA ALA A 82 -3.25 21.17 12.58
C ALA A 82 -3.18 19.68 12.19
N ASN A 83 -3.98 19.29 11.20
CA ASN A 83 -3.84 18.00 10.55
C ASN A 83 -2.52 17.95 9.78
N ALA A 84 -1.92 16.77 9.70
CA ALA A 84 -0.81 16.51 8.81
C ALA A 84 -1.32 16.20 7.40
N ASP A 85 -0.53 16.61 6.41
CA ASP A 85 -0.76 16.24 5.02
C ASP A 85 -0.44 14.76 4.81
N ASP A 86 -1.14 14.13 3.89
CA ASP A 86 -0.86 12.75 3.48
C ASP A 86 0.46 12.71 2.70
N LEU A 87 1.23 11.65 2.90
CA LEU A 87 2.46 11.38 2.15
C LEU A 87 2.09 10.62 0.87
N GLU A 88 2.14 11.33 -0.25
CA GLU A 88 1.91 10.72 -1.57
C GLU A 88 3.22 10.15 -2.12
N LEU A 89 3.17 8.89 -2.52
CA LEU A 89 4.27 8.14 -3.10
C LEU A 89 3.90 7.80 -4.54
N ALA A 90 4.65 8.38 -5.48
CA ALA A 90 4.42 8.15 -6.90
C ALA A 90 4.90 6.74 -7.29
N VAL A 91 4.03 5.97 -7.95
CA VAL A 91 4.31 4.62 -8.46
C VAL A 91 4.02 4.55 -9.95
N PRO A 92 4.71 3.65 -10.68
CA PRO A 92 4.42 3.41 -12.09
C PRO A 92 3.01 2.85 -12.31
N ASP A 93 2.47 3.07 -13.50
CA ASP A 93 1.23 2.42 -13.94
C ASP A 93 1.41 0.88 -14.02
N GLY A 94 0.39 0.13 -13.58
CA GLY A 94 0.45 -1.32 -13.50
C GLY A 94 1.24 -1.86 -12.30
N THR A 95 1.44 -1.05 -11.26
CA THR A 95 2.02 -1.49 -9.99
C THR A 95 0.99 -2.29 -9.19
N VAL A 96 1.34 -3.52 -8.85
CA VAL A 96 0.55 -4.38 -7.95
C VAL A 96 1.08 -4.27 -6.54
N VAL A 97 0.16 -4.05 -5.61
CA VAL A 97 0.43 -4.02 -4.18
C VAL A 97 0.12 -5.36 -3.58
N LEU A 98 1.10 -5.98 -2.96
CA LEU A 98 1.00 -7.29 -2.34
C LEU A 98 1.26 -7.19 -0.83
N SER A 99 0.63 -8.08 -0.06
CA SER A 99 1.05 -8.29 1.32
C SER A 99 2.39 -9.05 1.38
N PRO A 100 3.09 -9.10 2.53
CA PRO A 100 4.32 -9.88 2.70
C PRO A 100 4.12 -11.37 2.36
N GLU A 101 2.91 -11.90 2.59
CA GLU A 101 2.53 -13.29 2.30
C GLU A 101 2.20 -13.53 0.81
N GLY A 102 2.28 -12.48 -0.03
CA GLY A 102 2.02 -12.56 -1.47
C GLY A 102 0.56 -12.41 -1.89
N LYS A 103 -0.35 -12.04 -0.98
CA LYS A 103 -1.74 -11.76 -1.33
C LYS A 103 -1.85 -10.42 -2.03
N ILE A 104 -2.57 -10.35 -3.14
CA ILE A 104 -2.86 -9.10 -3.86
C ILE A 104 -3.81 -8.24 -3.02
N LEU A 105 -3.38 -7.02 -2.69
CA LEU A 105 -4.15 -6.02 -1.97
C LEU A 105 -4.78 -5.02 -2.92
N ALA A 106 -4.05 -4.61 -3.96
CA ALA A 106 -4.53 -3.69 -4.99
C ALA A 106 -3.76 -3.88 -6.29
N ASP A 107 -4.39 -3.54 -7.41
CA ASP A 107 -3.77 -3.40 -8.73
C ASP A 107 -3.96 -1.94 -9.17
N LEU A 108 -2.85 -1.22 -9.31
CA LEU A 108 -2.84 0.23 -9.56
C LEU A 108 -2.68 0.48 -11.06
N VAL A 109 -3.80 0.60 -11.74
CA VAL A 109 -3.88 0.84 -13.19
C VAL A 109 -4.56 2.17 -13.46
N GLY A 110 -3.99 2.93 -14.37
CA GLY A 110 -4.47 4.24 -14.81
C GLY A 110 -3.94 5.41 -13.98
N PRO A 111 -3.59 6.53 -14.65
CA PRO A 111 -3.04 7.72 -14.01
C PRO A 111 -3.93 8.26 -12.89
N GLY A 112 -3.33 8.63 -11.76
CA GLY A 112 -4.04 9.17 -10.61
C GLY A 112 -4.77 8.15 -9.74
N THR A 113 -4.72 6.85 -10.06
CA THR A 113 -5.23 5.78 -9.18
C THR A 113 -4.50 5.82 -7.84
N ARG A 114 -5.25 5.74 -6.75
CA ARG A 114 -4.75 5.92 -5.38
C ARG A 114 -5.03 4.68 -4.54
N TYR A 115 -4.06 4.33 -3.69
CA TYR A 115 -4.21 3.28 -2.68
C TYR A 115 -3.65 3.77 -1.34
N VAL A 116 -4.45 3.70 -0.28
CA VAL A 116 -4.01 4.04 1.07
C VAL A 116 -3.25 2.86 1.64
N ALA A 117 -1.94 2.99 1.70
CA ALA A 117 -1.04 1.98 2.23
C ALA A 117 -1.12 1.89 3.76
N ALA A 118 -1.10 3.06 4.41
CA ALA A 118 -1.20 3.15 5.87
C ALA A 118 -2.07 4.36 6.25
N GLU A 119 -3.05 4.15 7.13
CA GLU A 119 -3.99 5.20 7.57
C GLU A 119 -3.41 6.00 8.73
N GLY A 120 -3.52 7.35 8.64
CA GLY A 120 -3.13 8.28 9.69
C GLY A 120 -4.01 8.17 10.92
N GLY A 121 -3.38 8.22 12.09
CA GLY A 121 -4.07 8.19 13.38
C GLY A 121 -5.02 9.38 13.58
N ARG A 122 -6.13 9.16 14.26
CA ARG A 122 -7.09 10.23 14.59
C ARG A 122 -6.56 11.08 15.73
N GLY A 123 -6.82 12.40 15.66
CA GLY A 123 -6.52 13.30 16.77
C GLY A 123 -7.40 13.03 17.98
N GLY A 124 -6.82 13.17 19.18
CA GLY A 124 -7.52 13.06 20.45
C GLY A 124 -8.45 14.25 20.69
N LEU A 125 -9.57 14.03 21.38
CA LEU A 125 -10.49 15.09 21.74
C LEU A 125 -9.95 15.93 22.91
N GLY A 126 -10.03 17.23 22.79
CA GLY A 126 -9.77 18.16 23.90
C GLY A 126 -10.87 18.14 24.96
N ASN A 127 -10.56 18.64 26.15
CA ASN A 127 -11.53 18.63 27.25
C ASN A 127 -12.78 19.48 26.97
N ALA A 128 -12.71 20.48 26.11
CA ALA A 128 -13.87 21.24 25.67
C ALA A 128 -14.88 20.39 24.93
N ALA A 129 -14.41 19.46 24.09
CA ALA A 129 -15.27 18.52 23.35
C ALA A 129 -15.82 17.39 24.26
N LEU A 130 -15.16 17.11 25.39
CA LEU A 130 -15.57 16.08 26.35
C LEU A 130 -16.50 16.63 27.45
N ALA A 131 -16.73 17.94 27.47
CA ALA A 131 -17.60 18.59 28.44
C ALA A 131 -19.06 18.12 28.26
N SER A 132 -19.71 17.86 29.36
CA SER A 132 -21.11 17.44 29.41
C SER A 132 -21.79 18.02 30.64
N ALA A 133 -23.14 17.87 30.73
CA ALA A 133 -23.90 18.31 31.90
C ALA A 133 -23.42 17.66 33.21
N ALA A 134 -22.95 16.41 33.13
CA ALA A 134 -22.40 15.66 34.27
C ALA A 134 -20.92 16.02 34.54
N ARG A 135 -20.17 16.42 33.51
CA ARG A 135 -18.74 16.81 33.60
C ARG A 135 -18.57 18.17 32.96
N LYS A 136 -18.78 19.23 33.69
CA LYS A 136 -18.71 20.61 33.16
C LYS A 136 -17.34 21.06 32.74
N ALA A 137 -16.29 20.59 33.41
CA ALA A 137 -14.89 20.93 33.12
C ALA A 137 -14.00 19.69 33.35
N PRO A 138 -13.92 18.76 32.36
CA PRO A 138 -13.05 17.59 32.48
C PRO A 138 -11.58 18.01 32.65
N GLY A 139 -10.88 17.42 33.62
CA GLY A 139 -9.44 17.64 33.86
C GLY A 139 -8.54 16.81 32.95
N PHE A 140 -9.07 16.19 31.91
CA PHE A 140 -8.36 15.33 30.98
C PHE A 140 -8.76 15.58 29.51
N ALA A 141 -7.94 15.11 28.61
CA ALA A 141 -8.20 15.05 27.18
C ALA A 141 -7.86 13.64 26.67
N LEU A 142 -8.34 13.28 25.50
CA LEU A 142 -7.99 12.01 24.88
C LEU A 142 -6.66 12.11 24.15
N LEU A 143 -5.91 11.02 24.15
CA LEU A 143 -4.69 10.88 23.36
C LEU A 143 -5.02 10.71 21.88
N GLY A 144 -4.11 11.10 21.00
CA GLY A 144 -4.18 10.79 19.58
C GLY A 144 -3.95 9.30 19.36
N GLU A 145 -4.60 8.76 18.35
CA GLU A 145 -4.41 7.36 17.95
C GLU A 145 -3.06 7.21 17.24
N PRO A 146 -2.34 6.10 17.41
CA PRO A 146 -1.19 5.80 16.59
C PRO A 146 -1.61 5.66 15.11
N GLY A 147 -0.73 6.05 14.19
CA GLY A 147 -0.91 5.73 12.79
C GLY A 147 -0.71 4.23 12.54
N SER A 148 -1.32 3.71 11.49
CA SER A 148 -1.09 2.31 11.11
C SER A 148 0.29 2.13 10.51
N THR A 149 0.85 0.94 10.66
CA THR A 149 2.11 0.51 10.04
C THR A 149 1.85 -0.75 9.23
N CYS A 150 2.43 -0.83 8.04
CA CYS A 150 2.35 -2.04 7.24
C CYS A 150 3.59 -2.20 6.37
N ASP A 151 3.94 -3.45 6.10
CA ASP A 151 4.92 -3.83 5.11
C ASP A 151 4.19 -4.25 3.84
N LEU A 152 4.60 -3.69 2.72
CA LEU A 152 4.01 -3.95 1.41
C LEU A 152 5.09 -4.37 0.43
N VAL A 153 4.74 -5.26 -0.48
CA VAL A 153 5.56 -5.59 -1.63
C VAL A 153 4.94 -4.93 -2.85
N LEU A 154 5.68 -4.02 -3.47
CA LEU A 154 5.29 -3.43 -4.75
C LEU A 154 5.93 -4.24 -5.86
N GLU A 155 5.14 -4.64 -6.84
CA GLU A 155 5.57 -5.42 -8.00
C GLU A 155 5.02 -4.76 -9.27
N LEU A 156 5.92 -4.44 -10.20
CA LEU A 156 5.54 -3.83 -11.46
C LEU A 156 5.16 -4.92 -12.45
N ARG A 157 3.89 -4.98 -12.83
CA ARG A 157 3.36 -5.93 -13.84
C ARG A 157 3.29 -5.35 -15.24
N SER A 158 3.47 -4.05 -15.41
CA SER A 158 3.63 -3.43 -16.72
C SER A 158 4.98 -3.83 -17.28
N ILE A 159 4.99 -4.61 -18.37
CA ILE A 159 6.23 -5.22 -18.83
C ILE A 159 7.02 -4.27 -19.69
N ALA A 160 6.39 -3.58 -20.64
CA ALA A 160 7.04 -2.58 -21.47
C ALA A 160 6.06 -1.72 -22.23
N ASP A 161 6.47 -0.49 -22.56
CA ASP A 161 5.76 0.37 -23.50
C ASP A 161 5.89 -0.16 -24.92
N VAL A 162 7.06 -0.73 -25.27
CA VAL A 162 7.38 -1.27 -26.60
C VAL A 162 7.73 -2.74 -26.51
N GLY A 163 7.02 -3.59 -27.26
CA GLY A 163 7.30 -5.01 -27.41
C GLY A 163 8.07 -5.29 -28.70
N LEU A 164 9.26 -5.91 -28.59
CA LEU A 164 10.00 -6.38 -29.75
C LEU A 164 9.50 -7.80 -30.13
N VAL A 165 8.96 -7.94 -31.30
CA VAL A 165 8.49 -9.21 -31.87
C VAL A 165 9.35 -9.61 -33.07
N GLY A 166 9.54 -10.88 -33.27
CA GLY A 166 10.40 -11.38 -34.35
C GLY A 166 10.85 -12.80 -34.11
N PHE A 167 11.31 -13.46 -35.15
CA PHE A 167 11.82 -14.83 -35.08
C PHE A 167 13.07 -14.97 -34.18
N PRO A 168 13.41 -16.17 -33.72
CA PRO A 168 14.68 -16.43 -33.07
C PRO A 168 15.86 -15.90 -33.91
N SER A 169 16.89 -15.41 -33.27
CA SER A 169 18.10 -14.86 -33.91
C SER A 169 17.95 -13.56 -34.74
N ALA A 170 16.74 -12.97 -34.81
CA ALA A 170 16.53 -11.67 -35.48
C ALA A 170 17.28 -10.50 -34.82
N GLY A 171 17.81 -10.70 -33.61
CA GLY A 171 18.61 -9.70 -32.90
C GLY A 171 17.82 -8.87 -31.88
N LYS A 172 16.63 -9.32 -31.45
CA LYS A 172 15.79 -8.62 -30.46
C LYS A 172 16.50 -8.31 -29.16
N SER A 173 17.08 -9.31 -28.51
CA SER A 173 17.84 -9.14 -27.25
C SER A 173 19.06 -8.24 -27.43
N SER A 174 19.73 -8.33 -28.60
CA SER A 174 20.84 -7.42 -28.95
C SER A 174 20.35 -5.99 -29.13
N LEU A 175 19.16 -5.81 -29.71
CA LEU A 175 18.54 -4.50 -29.89
C LEU A 175 18.18 -3.88 -28.52
N VAL A 176 17.56 -4.63 -27.61
CA VAL A 176 17.33 -4.15 -26.23
C VAL A 176 18.63 -3.70 -25.57
N ALA A 177 19.69 -4.51 -25.70
CA ALA A 177 20.99 -4.19 -25.11
C ALA A 177 21.64 -2.95 -25.75
N ALA A 178 21.45 -2.72 -27.07
CA ALA A 178 22.00 -1.58 -27.79
C ALA A 178 21.26 -0.27 -27.49
N LEU A 179 19.95 -0.33 -27.25
CA LEU A 179 19.07 0.82 -26.99
C LEU A 179 19.04 1.22 -25.51
N SER A 180 19.20 0.26 -24.60
CA SER A 180 19.06 0.51 -23.17
C SER A 180 20.19 1.38 -22.62
N ALA A 181 19.81 2.42 -21.86
CA ALA A 181 20.74 3.28 -21.13
C ALA A 181 21.44 2.55 -19.96
N ALA A 182 20.87 1.44 -19.51
CA ALA A 182 21.43 0.56 -18.48
C ALA A 182 21.60 -0.85 -19.03
N ARG A 183 22.39 -1.71 -18.35
CA ARG A 183 22.42 -3.14 -18.71
C ARG A 183 21.00 -3.71 -18.60
N PRO A 184 20.48 -4.35 -19.67
CA PRO A 184 19.18 -5.00 -19.63
C PRO A 184 19.10 -5.95 -18.45
N LYS A 185 17.99 -5.92 -17.74
CA LYS A 185 17.73 -6.84 -16.64
C LYS A 185 17.03 -8.07 -17.20
N ILE A 186 17.52 -9.21 -16.81
CA ILE A 186 16.82 -10.47 -16.95
C ILE A 186 15.74 -10.47 -15.85
N ALA A 187 14.48 -10.41 -16.23
CA ALA A 187 13.36 -10.36 -15.28
C ALA A 187 12.84 -11.78 -15.04
N ASP A 188 13.06 -12.30 -13.83
CA ASP A 188 12.51 -13.60 -13.41
C ASP A 188 11.04 -13.44 -13.04
N TYR A 189 10.16 -13.66 -14.01
CA TYR A 189 8.73 -13.74 -13.71
C TYR A 189 8.34 -15.19 -13.40
N PRO A 190 7.64 -15.45 -12.30
CA PRO A 190 7.33 -16.81 -11.85
C PRO A 190 6.43 -17.61 -12.82
N PHE A 191 5.93 -16.96 -13.88
CA PHE A 191 5.04 -17.55 -14.90
C PHE A 191 5.68 -17.62 -16.27
N THR A 192 6.98 -17.24 -16.43
CA THR A 192 7.70 -17.34 -17.73
C THR A 192 8.79 -18.39 -17.67
N THR A 193 8.76 -19.34 -18.61
CA THR A 193 9.82 -20.34 -18.78
C THR A 193 11.05 -19.77 -19.53
N LEU A 194 10.86 -18.65 -20.27
CA LEU A 194 11.93 -17.86 -20.88
C LEU A 194 11.84 -16.43 -20.33
N VAL A 195 12.95 -15.95 -19.83
CA VAL A 195 13.03 -14.69 -19.10
C VAL A 195 13.17 -13.53 -20.09
N PRO A 196 12.19 -12.57 -20.14
CA PRO A 196 12.28 -11.42 -21.03
C PRO A 196 13.41 -10.49 -20.59
N GLN A 197 14.08 -9.90 -21.56
CA GLN A 197 15.05 -8.83 -21.32
C GLN A 197 14.35 -7.48 -21.41
N LEU A 198 14.42 -6.71 -20.32
CA LEU A 198 13.84 -5.38 -20.23
C LEU A 198 14.94 -4.33 -20.31
N GLY A 199 14.70 -3.30 -21.11
CA GLY A 199 15.58 -2.14 -21.24
C GLY A 199 14.82 -0.83 -21.06
N VAL A 200 15.43 0.14 -20.40
CA VAL A 200 14.94 1.51 -20.33
C VAL A 200 15.63 2.34 -21.40
N VAL A 201 14.86 2.98 -22.25
CA VAL A 201 15.32 3.76 -23.38
C VAL A 201 14.96 5.22 -23.16
N THR A 202 15.93 6.12 -23.47
CA THR A 202 15.74 7.56 -23.39
C THR A 202 15.86 8.17 -24.78
N ALA A 203 14.81 8.89 -25.22
CA ALA A 203 14.76 9.59 -26.51
C ALA A 203 14.44 11.08 -26.28
N GLY A 204 15.47 11.91 -26.13
CA GLY A 204 15.27 13.31 -25.74
C GLY A 204 14.75 13.41 -24.31
N GLU A 205 13.55 13.96 -24.14
CA GLU A 205 12.86 14.09 -22.85
C GLU A 205 11.98 12.86 -22.52
N GLU A 206 11.70 12.01 -23.53
CA GLU A 206 10.86 10.84 -23.35
C GLU A 206 11.66 9.63 -22.81
N VAL A 207 11.10 8.98 -21.82
CA VAL A 207 11.61 7.74 -21.25
C VAL A 207 10.54 6.67 -21.37
N PHE A 208 10.92 5.52 -21.91
CA PHE A 208 10.02 4.37 -22.09
C PHE A 208 10.76 3.05 -21.93
N THR A 209 10.01 1.99 -21.72
CA THR A 209 10.52 0.64 -21.52
C THR A 209 10.35 -0.20 -22.77
N VAL A 210 11.39 -0.99 -23.10
CA VAL A 210 11.38 -1.94 -24.24
C VAL A 210 11.59 -3.35 -23.70
N ALA A 211 10.76 -4.29 -24.16
CA ALA A 211 10.88 -5.71 -23.83
C ALA A 211 11.23 -6.55 -25.06
N ASP A 212 12.20 -7.45 -24.91
CA ASP A 212 12.33 -8.59 -25.82
C ASP A 212 11.21 -9.58 -25.53
N VAL A 213 10.40 -9.86 -26.57
CA VAL A 213 9.33 -10.84 -26.55
C VAL A 213 9.86 -12.18 -27.09
N PRO A 214 10.45 -13.07 -26.25
CA PRO A 214 10.94 -14.36 -26.72
C PRO A 214 9.75 -15.30 -27.04
N GLY A 215 9.89 -16.13 -28.08
CA GLY A 215 9.02 -17.28 -28.32
C GLY A 215 7.72 -17.04 -29.08
N LEU A 216 7.55 -15.90 -29.76
CA LEU A 216 6.59 -15.80 -30.85
C LEU A 216 7.11 -16.63 -32.04
N ILE A 217 6.70 -17.88 -32.07
CA ILE A 217 6.90 -18.80 -33.18
C ILE A 217 5.53 -19.27 -33.64
N PRO A 218 5.33 -19.63 -34.92
CA PRO A 218 4.08 -20.16 -35.41
C PRO A 218 3.57 -21.36 -34.58
N GLY A 219 2.31 -21.28 -34.09
CA GLY A 219 1.71 -22.29 -33.21
C GLY A 219 1.76 -21.97 -31.72
N ALA A 220 2.21 -20.77 -31.32
CA ALA A 220 2.20 -20.34 -29.92
C ALA A 220 0.79 -20.21 -29.37
N SER A 221 -0.18 -19.78 -30.17
CA SER A 221 -1.63 -19.71 -29.83
C SER A 221 -2.25 -21.09 -29.60
N GLU A 222 -1.67 -22.17 -30.16
CA GLU A 222 -2.12 -23.55 -29.99
C GLU A 222 -1.44 -24.26 -28.79
N GLY A 223 -0.67 -23.53 -27.97
CA GLY A 223 0.05 -24.08 -26.83
C GLY A 223 1.40 -24.73 -27.18
N ARG A 224 1.88 -24.54 -28.41
CA ARG A 224 3.23 -24.92 -28.81
C ARG A 224 4.18 -23.76 -28.53
N GLY A 225 5.05 -23.90 -27.57
CA GLY A 225 5.98 -22.86 -27.16
C GLY A 225 5.62 -22.25 -25.80
N LEU A 226 5.84 -20.94 -25.58
CA LEU A 226 5.65 -20.24 -24.31
C LEU A 226 4.19 -19.99 -23.91
N GLY A 227 3.22 -20.33 -24.79
CA GLY A 227 1.80 -20.31 -24.49
C GLY A 227 1.17 -18.92 -24.32
N LEU A 228 -0.11 -18.94 -23.94
CA LEU A 228 -0.99 -17.76 -23.82
C LEU A 228 -0.52 -16.75 -22.75
N ASP A 229 0.19 -17.18 -21.73
CA ASP A 229 0.61 -16.30 -20.63
C ASP A 229 1.60 -15.23 -21.10
N PHE A 230 2.39 -15.54 -22.12
CA PHE A 230 3.34 -14.60 -22.69
C PHE A 230 2.66 -13.54 -23.58
N LEU A 231 1.62 -13.91 -24.31
CA LEU A 231 0.84 -12.99 -25.14
C LEU A 231 0.11 -11.92 -24.31
N ARG A 232 -0.23 -12.25 -23.05
CA ARG A 232 -0.78 -11.27 -22.09
C ARG A 232 0.16 -10.09 -21.82
N HIS A 233 1.45 -10.27 -22.00
CA HIS A 233 2.42 -9.21 -21.82
C HIS A 233 2.45 -8.25 -23.01
N ILE A 234 2.23 -8.78 -24.21
CA ILE A 234 2.11 -7.99 -25.45
C ILE A 234 0.84 -7.14 -25.42
N GLU A 235 -0.24 -7.62 -24.81
CA GLU A 235 -1.49 -6.84 -24.66
C GLU A 235 -1.28 -5.47 -24.01
N ARG A 236 -0.27 -5.37 -23.16
CA ARG A 236 0.02 -4.14 -22.39
C ARG A 236 1.01 -3.20 -23.09
N CYS A 237 1.67 -3.67 -24.15
CA CYS A 237 2.56 -2.82 -24.93
C CYS A 237 1.76 -1.76 -25.71
N ALA A 238 2.25 -0.53 -25.68
CA ALA A 238 1.68 0.56 -26.47
C ALA A 238 2.00 0.41 -27.97
N VAL A 239 3.21 -0.09 -28.28
CA VAL A 239 3.75 -0.20 -29.63
C VAL A 239 4.41 -1.56 -29.81
N LEU A 240 4.27 -2.15 -31.00
CA LEU A 240 4.99 -3.36 -31.39
C LEU A 240 6.03 -3.04 -32.46
N VAL A 241 7.22 -3.61 -32.31
CA VAL A 241 8.29 -3.47 -33.30
C VAL A 241 8.67 -4.85 -33.83
N HIS A 242 8.42 -5.08 -35.10
CA HIS A 242 8.85 -6.27 -35.81
C HIS A 242 10.34 -6.17 -36.12
N VAL A 243 11.16 -7.03 -35.49
CA VAL A 243 12.59 -7.12 -35.77
C VAL A 243 12.81 -8.25 -36.78
N VAL A 244 13.25 -7.87 -37.96
CA VAL A 244 13.42 -8.76 -39.12
C VAL A 244 14.91 -8.97 -39.41
N ASP A 245 15.29 -10.23 -39.60
CA ASP A 245 16.64 -10.63 -39.97
C ASP A 245 16.84 -10.54 -41.48
N CYS A 246 17.66 -9.56 -41.93
CA CYS A 246 18.00 -9.43 -43.34
C CYS A 246 19.27 -10.23 -43.75
N ALA A 247 19.94 -10.85 -42.77
CA ALA A 247 21.14 -11.66 -43.01
C ALA A 247 20.91 -13.17 -42.86
N THR A 248 19.65 -13.63 -43.00
CA THR A 248 19.33 -15.04 -42.85
C THR A 248 19.81 -15.83 -44.06
N PHE A 249 20.52 -16.93 -43.82
CA PHE A 249 20.96 -17.87 -44.82
C PHE A 249 20.10 -19.16 -44.82
N GLU A 250 19.04 -19.20 -44.05
CA GLU A 250 18.12 -20.37 -43.98
C GLU A 250 17.32 -20.47 -45.30
N PRO A 251 17.44 -21.57 -46.04
CA PRO A 251 16.68 -21.75 -47.29
C PRO A 251 15.16 -21.70 -47.02
N GLY A 252 14.46 -20.86 -47.79
CA GLY A 252 13.01 -20.76 -47.72
C GLY A 252 12.45 -19.79 -46.66
N ARG A 253 13.32 -19.02 -45.97
CA ARG A 253 12.86 -17.90 -45.16
C ARG A 253 12.77 -16.62 -45.98
N ASP A 254 11.62 -16.01 -45.93
CA ASP A 254 11.33 -14.72 -46.54
C ASP A 254 10.94 -13.73 -45.46
N PRO A 255 11.62 -12.58 -45.35
CA PRO A 255 11.35 -11.55 -44.36
C PRO A 255 9.89 -11.06 -44.33
N VAL A 256 9.24 -10.95 -45.49
CA VAL A 256 7.84 -10.52 -45.57
C VAL A 256 6.90 -11.63 -45.07
N ALA A 257 7.18 -12.88 -45.42
CA ALA A 257 6.43 -14.02 -44.92
C ALA A 257 6.59 -14.21 -43.41
N ASP A 258 7.79 -13.91 -42.86
CA ASP A 258 8.05 -13.92 -41.40
C ASP A 258 7.17 -12.92 -40.67
N VAL A 259 7.07 -11.67 -41.15
CA VAL A 259 6.21 -10.63 -40.56
C VAL A 259 4.73 -11.06 -40.64
N GLN A 260 4.30 -11.58 -41.78
CA GLN A 260 2.91 -12.06 -41.95
C GLN A 260 2.57 -13.19 -40.98
N ALA A 261 3.46 -14.16 -40.83
CA ALA A 261 3.25 -15.30 -39.94
C ALA A 261 3.12 -14.86 -38.47
N LEU A 262 3.90 -13.85 -38.06
CA LEU A 262 3.79 -13.27 -36.71
C LEU A 262 2.48 -12.51 -36.51
N GLU A 263 2.02 -11.75 -37.50
CA GLU A 263 0.74 -11.04 -37.43
C GLU A 263 -0.45 -12.00 -37.44
N ASP A 264 -0.38 -13.08 -38.23
CA ASP A 264 -1.39 -14.12 -38.23
C ASP A 264 -1.50 -14.80 -36.84
N GLU A 265 -0.38 -14.98 -36.17
CA GLU A 265 -0.34 -15.51 -34.79
C GLU A 265 -0.91 -14.55 -33.78
N LEU A 266 -0.55 -13.26 -33.87
CA LEU A 266 -1.11 -12.21 -33.02
C LEU A 266 -2.62 -12.01 -33.24
N ALA A 267 -3.10 -12.16 -34.49
CA ALA A 267 -4.52 -12.04 -34.81
C ALA A 267 -5.37 -13.19 -34.23
N ARG A 268 -4.78 -14.38 -34.06
CA ARG A 268 -5.46 -15.54 -33.43
C ARG A 268 -5.62 -15.41 -31.93
N TYR A 269 -4.85 -14.52 -31.32
CA TYR A 269 -4.90 -14.31 -29.89
C TYR A 269 -6.11 -13.45 -29.51
N THR A 270 -6.91 -13.92 -28.56
CA THR A 270 -8.03 -13.17 -27.99
C THR A 270 -7.58 -12.47 -26.71
N PRO A 271 -7.50 -11.13 -26.68
CA PRO A 271 -7.05 -10.40 -25.51
C PRO A 271 -7.94 -10.60 -24.29
N ALA A 272 -7.33 -10.81 -23.12
CA ALA A 272 -8.04 -10.94 -21.85
C ALA A 272 -8.47 -9.58 -21.27
N LEU A 273 -7.77 -8.48 -21.64
CA LEU A 273 -8.01 -7.12 -21.13
C LEU A 273 -8.96 -6.29 -22.00
N GLY A 274 -9.46 -6.86 -23.10
CA GLY A 274 -10.28 -6.12 -24.08
C GLY A 274 -9.43 -5.22 -24.99
N GLY A 275 -9.93 -4.95 -26.19
CA GLY A 275 -9.21 -4.25 -27.27
C GLY A 275 -8.50 -5.24 -28.21
N LEU A 276 -8.36 -4.85 -29.48
CA LEU A 276 -7.70 -5.68 -30.48
C LEU A 276 -6.21 -5.37 -30.47
N LEU A 277 -5.38 -6.41 -30.38
CA LEU A 277 -3.94 -6.26 -30.64
C LEU A 277 -3.67 -5.68 -32.03
N ALA A 278 -4.62 -5.91 -32.97
CA ALA A 278 -4.60 -5.34 -34.31
C ALA A 278 -4.55 -3.80 -34.35
N ASP A 279 -5.10 -3.12 -33.35
CA ASP A 279 -5.20 -1.65 -33.31
C ASP A 279 -3.91 -0.98 -32.77
N ARG A 280 -2.94 -1.75 -32.30
CA ARG A 280 -1.68 -1.22 -31.80
C ARG A 280 -0.79 -0.72 -32.96
N PRO A 281 -0.10 0.42 -32.80
CA PRO A 281 0.90 0.88 -33.76
C PRO A 281 2.00 -0.17 -33.99
N ARG A 282 2.40 -0.34 -35.24
CA ARG A 282 3.50 -1.23 -35.65
C ARG A 282 4.60 -0.44 -36.30
N LEU A 283 5.84 -0.85 -35.97
CA LEU A 283 7.05 -0.43 -36.67
C LEU A 283 7.80 -1.68 -37.14
N VAL A 284 8.51 -1.57 -38.23
CA VAL A 284 9.37 -2.66 -38.74
C VAL A 284 10.83 -2.20 -38.68
N ALA A 285 11.68 -3.01 -38.08
CA ALA A 285 13.13 -2.82 -38.02
C ALA A 285 13.84 -3.92 -38.82
N LEU A 286 14.34 -3.56 -39.99
CA LEU A 286 15.20 -4.44 -40.82
C LEU A 286 16.60 -4.42 -40.22
N ASN A 287 17.00 -5.52 -39.59
CA ASN A 287 18.20 -5.62 -38.79
C ASN A 287 19.33 -6.38 -39.52
N LYS A 288 20.55 -6.23 -39.01
CA LYS A 288 21.79 -6.84 -39.50
C LYS A 288 22.30 -6.28 -40.85
N LEU A 289 22.05 -5.03 -41.13
CA LEU A 289 22.48 -4.36 -42.35
C LEU A 289 24.00 -4.10 -42.41
N ASP A 290 24.76 -4.53 -41.42
CA ASP A 290 26.22 -4.60 -41.42
C ASP A 290 26.72 -5.74 -42.28
N VAL A 291 25.89 -6.72 -42.61
CA VAL A 291 26.20 -7.82 -43.54
C VAL A 291 25.98 -7.35 -44.97
N PRO A 292 26.96 -7.51 -45.89
CA PRO A 292 26.89 -6.97 -47.26
C PRO A 292 25.64 -7.34 -48.02
N ASP A 293 25.24 -8.63 -48.04
CA ASP A 293 24.10 -9.14 -48.79
C ASP A 293 22.74 -8.74 -48.15
N ALA A 294 22.74 -8.42 -46.86
CA ALA A 294 21.52 -8.03 -46.13
C ALA A 294 20.95 -6.67 -46.61
N ARG A 295 21.81 -5.78 -47.10
CA ARG A 295 21.40 -4.45 -47.56
C ARG A 295 20.59 -4.52 -48.87
N GLU A 296 21.02 -5.35 -49.81
CA GLU A 296 20.30 -5.57 -51.06
C GLU A 296 18.94 -6.20 -50.80
N LEU A 297 18.87 -7.17 -49.89
CA LEU A 297 17.63 -7.80 -49.48
C LEU A 297 16.69 -6.79 -48.79
N ALA A 298 17.23 -5.93 -47.90
CA ALA A 298 16.46 -4.92 -47.21
C ALA A 298 15.82 -3.91 -48.18
N ASP A 299 16.53 -3.45 -49.21
CA ASP A 299 16.01 -2.55 -50.22
C ASP A 299 14.83 -3.14 -50.99
N MET A 300 14.87 -4.45 -51.31
CA MET A 300 13.77 -5.16 -51.97
C MET A 300 12.59 -5.35 -51.05
N VAL A 301 12.82 -5.82 -49.83
CA VAL A 301 11.78 -6.16 -48.85
C VAL A 301 11.07 -4.93 -48.30
N ARG A 302 11.79 -3.79 -48.20
CA ARG A 302 11.24 -2.54 -47.69
C ARG A 302 10.01 -2.07 -48.49
N ALA A 303 10.14 -2.06 -49.85
CA ALA A 303 9.03 -1.63 -50.70
C ALA A 303 7.80 -2.49 -50.53
N GLU A 304 7.98 -3.82 -50.49
CA GLU A 304 6.91 -4.79 -50.30
C GLU A 304 6.25 -4.68 -48.91
N LEU A 305 7.02 -4.50 -47.84
CA LEU A 305 6.49 -4.33 -46.49
C LEU A 305 5.64 -3.07 -46.37
N VAL A 306 6.09 -1.94 -46.95
CA VAL A 306 5.34 -0.69 -46.97
C VAL A 306 4.06 -0.82 -47.78
N GLU A 307 4.11 -1.45 -48.96
CA GLU A 307 2.94 -1.65 -49.81
C GLU A 307 1.90 -2.57 -49.14
N ARG A 308 2.36 -3.65 -48.51
CA ARG A 308 1.49 -4.68 -47.94
C ARG A 308 0.87 -4.30 -46.59
N PHE A 309 1.64 -3.68 -45.71
CA PHE A 309 1.23 -3.41 -44.32
C PHE A 309 1.01 -1.94 -44.02
N GLY A 310 1.57 -1.02 -44.79
CA GLY A 310 1.47 0.41 -44.58
C GLY A 310 2.25 0.93 -43.35
N TRP A 311 3.14 0.12 -42.79
CA TRP A 311 3.86 0.48 -41.58
C TRP A 311 5.20 1.17 -41.86
N PRO A 312 5.68 2.04 -40.95
CA PRO A 312 7.01 2.62 -41.06
C PRO A 312 8.10 1.54 -40.94
N VAL A 313 9.05 1.57 -41.87
CA VAL A 313 10.17 0.62 -41.96
C VAL A 313 11.48 1.35 -41.72
N TYR A 314 12.26 0.84 -40.75
CA TYR A 314 13.57 1.38 -40.36
C TYR A 314 14.68 0.39 -40.64
N GLU A 315 15.70 0.86 -41.26
CA GLU A 315 16.91 0.09 -41.60
C GLU A 315 17.94 0.25 -40.48
N ILE A 316 18.28 -0.85 -39.80
CA ILE A 316 19.17 -0.80 -38.63
C ILE A 316 20.27 -1.85 -38.67
N SER A 317 21.33 -1.56 -37.94
CA SER A 317 22.30 -2.56 -37.51
C SER A 317 22.53 -2.42 -36.02
N THR A 318 22.15 -3.43 -35.26
CA THR A 318 22.41 -3.47 -33.81
C THR A 318 23.91 -3.57 -33.49
N ALA A 319 24.70 -4.15 -34.38
CA ALA A 319 26.14 -4.30 -34.20
C ALA A 319 26.89 -2.97 -34.37
N THR A 320 26.57 -2.21 -35.42
CA THR A 320 27.20 -0.92 -35.72
C THR A 320 26.48 0.29 -35.14
N ARG A 321 25.28 0.09 -34.58
CA ARG A 321 24.35 1.11 -34.08
C ARG A 321 23.82 2.06 -35.16
N GLN A 322 23.94 1.70 -36.44
CA GLN A 322 23.37 2.47 -37.54
C GLN A 322 21.82 2.41 -37.45
N GLY A 323 21.13 3.54 -37.72
CA GLY A 323 19.65 3.64 -37.75
C GLY A 323 18.94 3.52 -36.39
N LEU A 324 19.67 3.24 -35.29
CA LEU A 324 19.05 3.06 -33.98
C LEU A 324 18.45 4.33 -33.42
N ARG A 325 19.05 5.49 -33.73
CA ARG A 325 18.54 6.78 -33.25
C ARG A 325 17.17 7.10 -33.84
N GLU A 326 17.02 6.93 -35.15
CA GLU A 326 15.79 7.16 -35.89
C GLU A 326 14.66 6.23 -35.36
N LEU A 327 14.96 4.95 -35.21
CA LEU A 327 14.03 3.97 -34.62
C LEU A 327 13.63 4.36 -33.22
N THR A 328 14.58 4.81 -32.39
CA THR A 328 14.32 5.21 -30.99
C THR A 328 13.35 6.38 -30.91
N PHE A 329 13.54 7.42 -31.74
CA PHE A 329 12.62 8.57 -31.75
C PHE A 329 11.24 8.19 -32.31
N ALA A 330 11.17 7.30 -33.30
CA ALA A 330 9.90 6.81 -33.82
C ALA A 330 9.10 6.02 -32.76
N MET A 331 9.78 5.15 -32.00
CA MET A 331 9.15 4.46 -30.88
C MET A 331 8.65 5.43 -29.82
N ALA A 332 9.46 6.44 -29.44
CA ALA A 332 9.06 7.46 -28.46
C ALA A 332 7.83 8.26 -28.91
N GLU A 333 7.75 8.62 -30.19
CA GLU A 333 6.61 9.33 -30.74
C GLU A 333 5.34 8.49 -30.66
N GLN A 334 5.38 7.23 -31.07
CA GLN A 334 4.24 6.34 -31.00
C GLN A 334 3.78 6.05 -29.55
N VAL A 335 4.73 5.90 -28.62
CA VAL A 335 4.44 5.75 -27.19
C VAL A 335 3.76 7.00 -26.65
N ARG A 336 4.26 8.19 -26.99
CA ARG A 336 3.67 9.48 -26.60
C ARG A 336 2.24 9.64 -27.13
N GLU A 337 2.03 9.36 -28.41
CA GLU A 337 0.70 9.41 -29.03
C GLU A 337 -0.27 8.43 -28.37
N HIS A 338 0.18 7.19 -28.08
CA HIS A 338 -0.62 6.21 -27.41
C HIS A 338 -0.98 6.65 -25.98
N ARG A 339 -0.03 7.18 -25.21
CA ARG A 339 -0.27 7.71 -23.87
C ARG A 339 -1.24 8.90 -23.90
N ALA A 340 -1.14 9.79 -24.90
CA ALA A 340 -2.03 10.93 -25.08
C ALA A 340 -3.44 10.52 -25.53
N ALA A 341 -3.56 9.44 -26.31
CA ALA A 341 -4.84 8.92 -26.79
C ALA A 341 -5.58 8.07 -25.74
N GLN A 342 -4.90 7.62 -24.69
CA GLN A 342 -5.58 6.95 -23.57
C GLN A 342 -6.57 7.94 -22.95
N PRO A 343 -7.89 7.64 -22.93
CA PRO A 343 -8.81 8.50 -22.24
C PRO A 343 -8.35 8.61 -20.79
N PHE A 344 -8.35 9.86 -20.27
CA PHE A 344 -8.20 10.07 -18.83
C PHE A 344 -9.31 9.26 -18.16
N VAL A 345 -8.97 8.05 -17.76
CA VAL A 345 -9.85 7.22 -16.93
C VAL A 345 -9.94 8.00 -15.63
N GLU A 346 -11.09 8.69 -15.43
CA GLU A 346 -11.38 9.18 -14.08
C GLU A 346 -11.06 8.02 -13.14
N PRO A 347 -10.18 8.23 -12.15
CA PRO A 347 -9.70 7.15 -11.28
C PRO A 347 -10.94 6.41 -10.83
N THR A 348 -11.04 5.17 -11.24
CA THR A 348 -12.17 4.30 -10.88
C THR A 348 -12.23 4.46 -9.38
N ARG A 349 -13.26 5.16 -8.90
CA ARG A 349 -13.48 5.40 -7.49
C ARG A 349 -13.25 4.06 -6.87
N VAL A 350 -12.05 3.87 -6.27
CA VAL A 350 -11.83 2.70 -5.45
C VAL A 350 -12.93 2.83 -4.45
N VAL A 351 -14.00 2.06 -4.65
CA VAL A 351 -15.02 1.89 -3.65
C VAL A 351 -14.27 1.22 -2.54
N LEU A 352 -13.62 2.04 -1.73
CA LEU A 352 -13.39 1.69 -0.35
C LEU A 352 -14.80 1.35 0.13
N ARG A 353 -15.16 0.09 -0.02
CA ARG A 353 -16.14 -0.47 0.87
C ARG A 353 -15.43 -0.38 2.21
N PRO A 354 -15.76 0.61 3.06
CA PRO A 354 -15.38 0.49 4.44
C PRO A 354 -15.92 -0.91 4.72
N THR A 355 -15.07 -1.87 4.97
CA THR A 355 -15.48 -3.01 5.79
C THR A 355 -16.27 -2.31 6.85
N ALA A 356 -17.61 -2.53 6.88
CA ALA A 356 -18.41 -1.98 7.93
C ALA A 356 -17.55 -2.23 9.13
N VAL A 357 -16.89 -1.16 9.62
CA VAL A 357 -16.24 -1.23 10.90
C VAL A 357 -17.46 -1.57 11.70
N ASP A 358 -17.58 -2.84 12.04
CA ASP A 358 -18.67 -3.31 12.84
C ASP A 358 -18.45 -2.63 14.18
N ASP A 359 -18.84 -1.36 14.18
CA ASP A 359 -18.68 -0.43 15.27
C ASP A 359 -19.65 -0.84 16.39
N ALA A 360 -20.43 -1.87 16.14
CA ALA A 360 -21.52 -2.28 16.98
C ALA A 360 -21.17 -3.47 17.88
N GLY A 361 -20.11 -4.23 17.59
CA GLY A 361 -19.83 -5.47 18.29
C GLY A 361 -18.50 -5.46 19.05
N PHE A 362 -18.50 -6.14 20.16
CA PHE A 362 -17.33 -6.64 20.84
C PHE A 362 -17.59 -8.10 21.21
N THR A 363 -16.53 -8.90 21.37
CA THR A 363 -16.59 -10.26 21.88
C THR A 363 -15.85 -10.34 23.20
N VAL A 364 -16.33 -11.21 24.08
CA VAL A 364 -15.68 -11.53 25.36
C VAL A 364 -15.35 -13.01 25.33
N GLU A 365 -14.09 -13.33 25.46
CA GLU A 365 -13.55 -14.69 25.42
C GLU A 365 -12.72 -14.92 26.67
N ALA A 366 -12.65 -16.17 27.17
CA ALA A 366 -11.72 -16.51 28.24
C ALA A 366 -10.28 -16.42 27.73
N ASP A 367 -9.39 -15.85 28.53
CA ASP A 367 -8.01 -15.74 28.19
C ASP A 367 -7.30 -17.10 28.38
N PRO A 368 -6.73 -17.69 27.30
CA PRO A 368 -6.02 -18.96 27.41
C PRO A 368 -4.69 -18.87 28.16
N GLU A 369 -4.10 -17.66 28.23
CA GLU A 369 -2.80 -17.44 28.87
C GLU A 369 -2.93 -17.07 30.36
N LEU A 370 -4.07 -16.46 30.75
CA LEU A 370 -4.31 -16.01 32.12
C LEU A 370 -5.47 -16.81 32.75
N PRO A 371 -5.25 -17.74 33.67
CA PRO A 371 -6.31 -18.49 34.34
C PRO A 371 -7.31 -17.57 35.04
N GLY A 372 -8.59 -17.65 34.66
CA GLY A 372 -9.64 -16.77 35.17
C GLY A 372 -9.67 -15.37 34.54
N GLY A 373 -8.87 -15.11 33.52
CA GLY A 373 -8.85 -13.86 32.76
C GLY A 373 -9.81 -13.89 31.58
N PHE A 374 -10.12 -12.69 31.06
CA PHE A 374 -10.97 -12.49 29.89
C PHE A 374 -10.33 -11.52 28.90
N ILE A 375 -10.54 -11.80 27.61
CA ILE A 375 -10.11 -10.92 26.51
C ILE A 375 -11.35 -10.29 25.89
N VAL A 376 -11.37 -8.96 25.82
CA VAL A 376 -12.42 -8.19 25.12
C VAL A 376 -11.83 -7.71 23.79
N ARG A 377 -12.38 -8.18 22.69
CA ARG A 377 -12.02 -7.77 21.33
C ARG A 377 -13.11 -6.93 20.71
N GLY A 378 -12.73 -5.83 20.06
CA GLY A 378 -13.67 -4.97 19.36
C GLY A 378 -13.07 -3.62 19.02
N GLY A 379 -13.42 -3.07 17.88
CA GLY A 379 -12.84 -1.83 17.38
C GLY A 379 -13.06 -0.62 18.31
N ARG A 380 -14.21 -0.53 19.00
CA ARG A 380 -14.50 0.55 19.96
C ARG A 380 -13.74 0.40 21.27
N PRO A 381 -13.83 -0.73 22.00
CA PRO A 381 -13.10 -0.92 23.25
C PRO A 381 -11.59 -0.69 23.08
N GLU A 382 -10.97 -1.33 22.09
CA GLU A 382 -9.54 -1.21 21.83
C GLU A 382 -9.11 0.23 21.49
N ARG A 383 -9.93 0.94 20.67
CA ARG A 383 -9.69 2.36 20.37
C ARG A 383 -9.73 3.22 21.62
N TRP A 384 -10.72 3.01 22.49
CA TRP A 384 -10.87 3.80 23.70
C TRP A 384 -9.72 3.57 24.68
N ILE A 385 -9.21 2.35 24.76
CA ILE A 385 -7.99 2.04 25.51
C ILE A 385 -6.81 2.86 24.99
N ARG A 386 -6.55 2.83 23.67
CA ARG A 386 -5.44 3.59 23.05
C ARG A 386 -5.56 5.09 23.23
N GLN A 387 -6.76 5.63 23.32
CA GLN A 387 -7.03 7.05 23.52
C GLN A 387 -6.99 7.50 24.97
N THR A 388 -6.88 6.58 25.93
CA THR A 388 -6.95 6.91 27.36
C THR A 388 -5.57 7.07 27.97
N ASN A 389 -5.38 8.20 28.68
CA ASN A 389 -4.20 8.34 29.51
C ASN A 389 -4.47 7.67 30.87
N PHE A 390 -3.82 6.54 31.12
CA PHE A 390 -3.98 5.76 32.36
C PHE A 390 -3.33 6.39 33.60
N GLU A 391 -2.55 7.46 33.42
CA GLU A 391 -2.02 8.23 34.54
C GLU A 391 -3.07 9.19 35.15
N ASN A 392 -4.17 9.42 34.42
CA ASN A 392 -5.22 10.33 34.85
C ASN A 392 -6.48 9.56 35.26
N ASP A 393 -6.82 9.62 36.55
CA ASP A 393 -7.96 8.90 37.14
C ASP A 393 -9.32 9.30 36.51
N GLU A 394 -9.49 10.59 36.12
CA GLU A 394 -10.71 11.02 35.45
C GLU A 394 -10.86 10.42 34.06
N ALA A 395 -9.73 10.29 33.34
CA ALA A 395 -9.72 9.65 32.02
C ALA A 395 -10.07 8.15 32.12
N VAL A 396 -9.52 7.46 33.12
CA VAL A 396 -9.82 6.05 33.41
C VAL A 396 -11.29 5.89 33.79
N GLY A 397 -11.81 6.78 34.66
CA GLY A 397 -13.24 6.77 35.00
C GLY A 397 -14.15 7.03 33.79
N TYR A 398 -13.73 7.89 32.88
CA TYR A 398 -14.45 8.11 31.62
C TYR A 398 -14.43 6.88 30.70
N LEU A 399 -13.31 6.18 30.62
CA LEU A 399 -13.20 4.92 29.90
C LEU A 399 -14.18 3.88 30.47
N GLY A 400 -14.20 3.69 31.80
CA GLY A 400 -15.12 2.78 32.47
C GLY A 400 -16.58 3.10 32.13
N ASP A 401 -16.99 4.38 32.18
CA ASP A 401 -18.35 4.80 31.80
C ASP A 401 -18.69 4.45 30.33
N ARG A 402 -17.71 4.53 29.44
CA ARG A 402 -17.93 4.18 28.02
C ARG A 402 -18.06 2.68 27.81
N LEU A 403 -17.22 1.89 28.47
CA LEU A 403 -17.26 0.42 28.43
C LEU A 403 -18.58 -0.11 29.05
N ALA A 404 -19.00 0.46 30.16
CA ALA A 404 -20.29 0.12 30.78
C ALA A 404 -21.48 0.42 29.86
N ARG A 405 -21.51 1.61 29.21
CA ARG A 405 -22.57 1.96 28.25
C ARG A 405 -22.59 1.07 27.01
N LEU A 406 -21.44 0.52 26.61
CA LEU A 406 -21.36 -0.41 25.51
C LEU A 406 -21.86 -1.81 25.89
N GLY A 407 -22.00 -2.10 27.19
CA GLY A 407 -22.45 -3.40 27.71
C GLY A 407 -21.29 -4.38 27.98
N VAL A 408 -20.05 -3.90 28.02
CA VAL A 408 -18.88 -4.76 28.27
C VAL A 408 -18.94 -5.37 29.66
N GLU A 409 -19.35 -4.60 30.68
CA GLU A 409 -19.49 -5.10 32.05
C GLU A 409 -20.55 -6.21 32.15
N GLU A 410 -21.68 -6.06 31.47
CA GLU A 410 -22.75 -7.05 31.41
C GLU A 410 -22.32 -8.33 30.71
N ALA A 411 -21.55 -8.19 29.61
CA ALA A 411 -21.04 -9.32 28.87
C ALA A 411 -19.95 -10.09 29.67
N LEU A 412 -19.08 -9.38 30.39
CA LEU A 412 -18.08 -9.99 31.27
C LEU A 412 -18.76 -10.78 32.40
N ALA A 413 -19.75 -10.17 33.05
CA ALA A 413 -20.53 -10.87 34.09
C ALA A 413 -21.25 -12.11 33.51
N GLY A 414 -21.83 -12.00 32.30
CA GLY A 414 -22.45 -13.12 31.59
C GLY A 414 -21.48 -14.24 31.21
N ALA A 415 -20.22 -13.90 30.95
CA ALA A 415 -19.14 -14.86 30.69
C ALA A 415 -18.57 -15.51 31.98
N GLY A 416 -19.05 -15.09 33.17
CA GLY A 416 -18.61 -15.64 34.46
C GLY A 416 -17.45 -14.90 35.10
N ALA A 417 -17.14 -13.67 34.65
CA ALA A 417 -16.13 -12.85 35.28
C ALA A 417 -16.49 -12.49 36.71
N THR A 418 -15.52 -12.57 37.60
CA THR A 418 -15.67 -12.19 39.02
C THR A 418 -14.89 -10.89 39.29
N PRO A 419 -15.35 -10.04 40.25
CA PRO A 419 -14.61 -8.84 40.62
C PRO A 419 -13.15 -9.14 40.94
N GLY A 420 -12.22 -8.39 40.36
CA GLY A 420 -10.78 -8.60 40.49
C GLY A 420 -10.15 -9.55 39.46
N CYS A 421 -10.93 -10.12 38.53
CA CYS A 421 -10.35 -10.92 37.46
C CYS A 421 -9.60 -10.02 36.44
N PRO A 422 -8.50 -10.52 35.85
CA PRO A 422 -7.78 -9.77 34.82
C PRO A 422 -8.60 -9.74 33.52
N VAL A 423 -8.73 -8.54 32.95
CA VAL A 423 -9.37 -8.31 31.66
C VAL A 423 -8.39 -7.61 30.72
N THR A 424 -8.15 -8.20 29.57
CA THR A 424 -7.30 -7.66 28.53
C THR A 424 -8.13 -7.04 27.42
N ILE A 425 -7.85 -5.77 27.09
CA ILE A 425 -8.43 -5.06 25.94
C ILE A 425 -7.31 -4.47 25.12
N GLY A 426 -7.12 -4.94 23.89
CA GLY A 426 -5.96 -4.60 23.09
C GLY A 426 -4.66 -5.01 23.78
N ASP A 427 -3.76 -4.04 24.03
CA ASP A 427 -2.45 -4.27 24.64
C ASP A 427 -2.41 -4.01 26.15
N VAL A 428 -3.58 -3.77 26.79
CA VAL A 428 -3.66 -3.39 28.21
C VAL A 428 -4.48 -4.39 28.99
N THR A 429 -3.87 -4.93 30.04
CA THR A 429 -4.54 -5.79 31.02
C THR A 429 -4.77 -5.02 32.31
N PHE A 430 -5.96 -5.11 32.86
CA PHE A 430 -6.34 -4.46 34.11
C PHE A 430 -7.28 -5.37 34.93
N ASP A 431 -7.27 -5.19 36.25
CA ASP A 431 -8.20 -5.90 37.12
C ASP A 431 -9.61 -5.31 36.98
N TRP A 432 -10.59 -6.15 36.68
CA TRP A 432 -11.96 -5.71 36.50
C TRP A 432 -12.66 -5.51 37.83
N GLU A 433 -13.06 -4.28 38.11
CA GLU A 433 -13.92 -3.93 39.22
C GLU A 433 -15.25 -3.35 38.67
N PRO A 434 -16.35 -4.10 38.69
CA PRO A 434 -17.62 -3.62 38.16
C PRO A 434 -18.09 -2.37 38.92
N SER A 435 -18.56 -1.38 38.17
CA SER A 435 -19.16 -0.17 38.73
C SER A 435 -20.51 -0.43 39.44
N THR A 436 -21.11 -1.60 39.15
CA THR A 436 -22.37 -2.04 39.72
C THR A 436 -22.21 -3.45 40.31
N PRO A 437 -22.65 -3.74 41.55
CA PRO A 437 -22.63 -5.09 42.09
C PRO A 437 -23.44 -6.04 41.18
N ALA A 438 -22.85 -7.19 40.85
CA ALA A 438 -23.49 -8.20 40.00
C ALA A 438 -24.88 -8.58 40.59
N GLY A 439 -25.96 -8.36 39.83
CA GLY A 439 -27.32 -8.73 40.19
C GLY A 439 -28.24 -7.60 40.63
N VAL A 440 -27.79 -6.34 40.63
CA VAL A 440 -28.66 -5.20 40.92
C VAL A 440 -28.98 -4.44 39.64
N ALA A 441 -30.20 -4.59 39.14
CA ALA A 441 -30.72 -3.73 38.07
C ALA A 441 -30.83 -2.28 38.60
N VAL A 442 -29.90 -1.42 38.20
CA VAL A 442 -29.94 0.01 38.54
C VAL A 442 -30.97 0.68 37.66
N MET A 443 -32.14 0.98 38.23
CA MET A 443 -33.03 1.95 37.62
C MET A 443 -32.30 3.29 37.54
N LEU A 444 -32.10 3.78 36.35
CA LEU A 444 -31.61 5.12 36.07
C LEU A 444 -32.68 6.14 36.52
N SER A 445 -32.69 6.47 37.78
CA SER A 445 -33.51 7.55 38.32
C SER A 445 -32.80 8.86 38.08
N GLY A 446 -33.52 9.75 37.41
CA GLY A 446 -33.09 11.00 36.85
C GLY A 446 -32.33 11.96 37.75
N ARG A 447 -31.63 12.83 37.01
CA ARG A 447 -31.09 14.15 37.37
C ARG A 447 -30.10 14.21 38.54
N GLY A 448 -28.82 14.11 38.20
CA GLY A 448 -27.89 15.09 38.78
C GLY A 448 -27.21 14.72 40.10
N THR A 449 -27.02 13.46 40.45
CA THR A 449 -26.12 13.05 41.52
C THR A 449 -25.24 11.91 41.04
N ASP A 450 -23.95 12.23 40.81
CA ASP A 450 -22.92 11.19 40.64
C ASP A 450 -22.69 10.59 42.04
N ARG A 451 -23.20 9.38 42.29
CA ARG A 451 -23.01 8.63 43.55
C ARG A 451 -21.54 8.37 43.89
N ARG A 452 -20.67 8.51 42.95
CA ARG A 452 -19.22 8.39 43.16
C ARG A 452 -18.62 9.57 43.93
N LEU A 453 -19.27 10.73 43.90
CA LEU A 453 -18.89 11.88 44.70
C LEU A 453 -19.25 11.73 46.18
N ASP A 454 -20.24 10.87 46.48
CA ASP A 454 -20.72 10.61 47.85
C ASP A 454 -19.97 9.47 48.56
N GLN A 455 -19.14 8.70 47.83
CA GLN A 455 -18.31 7.68 48.44
C GLN A 455 -16.99 8.29 48.95
N THR A 456 -17.01 8.68 50.21
CA THR A 456 -15.86 9.20 50.99
C THR A 456 -14.76 8.17 51.27
N SER A 457 -14.81 6.95 50.69
CA SER A 457 -13.83 5.87 50.90
C SER A 457 -12.96 5.53 49.69
N ARG A 458 -12.72 6.49 48.82
CA ARG A 458 -11.71 6.27 47.76
C ARG A 458 -10.31 6.30 48.37
N ALA A 459 -9.58 5.18 48.19
CA ALA A 459 -8.16 5.15 48.47
C ALA A 459 -7.46 6.34 47.81
N SER A 460 -6.69 7.09 48.60
CA SER A 460 -5.98 8.27 48.10
C SER A 460 -4.97 7.88 47.02
N ALA A 461 -4.52 8.84 46.23
CA ALA A 461 -3.45 8.58 45.24
C ALA A 461 -2.18 8.00 45.89
N SER A 462 -1.92 8.36 47.14
CA SER A 462 -0.85 7.81 47.97
C SER A 462 -1.07 6.35 48.33
N ASP A 463 -2.31 5.96 48.65
CA ASP A 463 -2.66 4.58 49.02
C ASP A 463 -2.57 3.64 47.81
N ARG A 464 -2.96 4.13 46.64
CA ARG A 464 -2.83 3.39 45.37
C ARG A 464 -1.38 3.25 44.92
N LEU A 465 -0.57 4.29 45.13
CA LEU A 465 0.87 4.23 44.87
C LEU A 465 1.56 3.24 45.84
N ALA A 466 1.17 3.25 47.13
CA ALA A 466 1.67 2.31 48.12
C ALA A 466 1.29 0.86 47.78
N ALA A 467 0.04 0.62 47.38
CA ALA A 467 -0.43 -0.69 46.95
C ALA A 467 0.28 -1.18 45.64
N ARG A 468 0.63 -0.27 44.74
CA ARG A 468 1.40 -0.58 43.51
C ARG A 468 2.86 -0.91 43.84
N ILE A 469 3.45 -0.20 44.80
CA ILE A 469 4.83 -0.48 45.25
C ILE A 469 4.90 -1.81 45.99
N ASP A 470 3.89 -2.12 46.79
CA ASP A 470 3.80 -3.40 47.52
C ASP A 470 3.64 -4.59 46.56
N ARG A 471 2.78 -4.49 45.56
CA ARG A 471 2.64 -5.52 44.51
C ARG A 471 3.92 -5.72 43.72
N ARG A 472 4.66 -4.64 43.44
CA ARG A 472 5.96 -4.73 42.74
C ARG A 472 7.03 -5.37 43.62
N ARG A 473 6.99 -5.16 44.93
CA ARG A 473 7.88 -5.85 45.89
C ARG A 473 7.56 -7.33 45.98
N HIS A 474 6.29 -7.70 46.14
CA HIS A 474 5.90 -9.11 46.16
C HIS A 474 6.28 -9.87 44.90
N ARG A 475 6.12 -9.23 43.73
CA ARG A 475 6.52 -9.82 42.45
C ARG A 475 8.05 -10.03 42.35
N THR A 476 8.83 -9.06 42.86
CA THR A 476 10.30 -9.16 42.87
C THR A 476 10.76 -10.24 43.88
N ASP A 477 10.06 -10.39 45.01
CA ASP A 477 10.34 -11.43 45.99
C ASP A 477 9.94 -12.84 45.48
N GLU A 478 8.84 -12.96 44.70
CA GLU A 478 8.50 -14.22 44.02
C GLU A 478 9.50 -14.58 42.92
N GLU A 479 9.93 -13.61 42.12
CA GLU A 479 10.95 -13.81 41.08
C GLU A 479 12.32 -14.19 41.69
N LEU A 480 12.65 -13.67 42.88
CA LEU A 480 13.87 -14.05 43.61
C LEU A 480 13.76 -15.45 44.25
N LEU A 481 12.57 -15.86 44.67
CA LEU A 481 12.34 -17.19 45.22
C LEU A 481 12.29 -18.29 44.14
N THR A 482 11.78 -17.96 42.95
CA THR A 482 11.78 -18.87 41.79
C THR A 482 13.15 -18.97 41.12
N GLY A 483 13.93 -17.88 41.07
CA GLY A 483 15.30 -17.89 40.55
C GLY A 483 16.33 -18.60 41.44
N ALA A 484 16.06 -18.70 42.76
CA ALA A 484 16.91 -19.44 43.69
C ALA A 484 16.68 -20.96 43.69
N ALA A 485 15.62 -21.43 43.02
CA ALA A 485 15.32 -22.87 42.88
C ALA A 485 15.89 -23.48 41.60
N GLU A 486 16.37 -22.67 40.64
CA GLU A 486 16.99 -23.14 39.39
C GLU A 486 18.53 -23.24 39.46
N ASP A 487 19.16 -22.74 40.53
CA ASP A 487 20.63 -22.86 40.75
C ASP A 487 21.06 -24.03 41.68
N GLU A 488 20.15 -24.92 42.06
CA GLU A 488 20.42 -26.12 42.87
C GLU A 488 20.06 -27.47 42.21
N GLU A 489 20.00 -27.54 40.86
CA GLU A 489 19.99 -28.84 40.16
C GLU A 489 21.17 -29.00 39.21
#